data_56390b9a49a31461e68d610cd47b186c
#
_entry.id   56390b9a49a31461e68d610cd47b186c
#
_cell.length_a   1.000
_cell.length_b   1.000
_cell.length_c   1.000
_cell.angle_alpha   90.00
_cell.angle_beta   90.00
_cell.angle_gamma   90.00
#
_symmetry.space_group_name_H-M   'P 1'
#
loop_
_entity.id
_entity.type
_entity.pdbx_description
1 polymer ?
#
loop_
_entity_poly.entity_id
_entity_poly.type
_entity_poly.pdbx_seq_one_letter_code
_entity_poly.pdbx_strand_id
1 'polypeptide(L)'
;MAVITGKAYWASVTNPNTTFDADGVWTIDVGNLDKKSIEQIKAEGLTIKNKGDDRGDFVTIKRKVRRKDGQMNRAPELVDAQKRVMPNTLIGNGSDVNVLYTTYDWEFKGRKGTSADLKSVQVANLVPYADTSFDTDSFEVVKD
;
A
#
# COMPACT_ATOMS: atom_id res chain seq x y z
N MET A 1 14.01 -8.38 -6.32
CA MET A 1 12.90 -7.44 -6.10
C MET A 1 11.85 -7.62 -7.17
N ALA A 2 10.60 -7.46 -6.81
CA ALA A 2 9.47 -7.70 -7.69
C ALA A 2 8.58 -6.47 -7.78
N VAL A 3 7.90 -6.30 -8.90
CA VAL A 3 6.95 -5.19 -9.12
C VAL A 3 5.60 -5.76 -9.50
N ILE A 4 4.55 -5.26 -8.84
CA ILE A 4 3.16 -5.58 -9.22
C ILE A 4 2.42 -4.30 -9.59
N THR A 5 1.40 -4.46 -10.41
CA THR A 5 0.59 -3.37 -10.94
C THR A 5 -0.87 -3.57 -10.57
N GLY A 6 -1.50 -2.53 -10.08
CA GLY A 6 -2.90 -2.54 -9.72
C GLY A 6 -3.36 -1.18 -9.24
N LYS A 7 -4.42 -1.16 -8.44
CA LYS A 7 -4.95 0.07 -7.84
C LYS A 7 -4.68 0.08 -6.34
N ALA A 8 -4.31 1.25 -5.83
CA ALA A 8 -4.03 1.45 -4.42
C ALA A 8 -5.32 1.58 -3.60
N TYR A 9 -5.33 0.94 -2.45
CA TYR A 9 -6.41 1.07 -1.46
C TYR A 9 -5.81 1.16 -0.07
N TRP A 10 -6.38 2.02 0.77
CA TRP A 10 -5.99 2.17 2.16
C TRP A 10 -4.49 2.40 2.34
N ALA A 11 -3.89 3.19 1.45
CA ALA A 11 -2.46 3.42 1.45
C ALA A 11 -2.02 4.29 2.63
N SER A 12 -1.07 3.79 3.42
CA SER A 12 -0.40 4.51 4.50
C SER A 12 1.10 4.49 4.22
N VAL A 13 1.51 5.16 3.14
CA VAL A 13 2.89 5.14 2.64
C VAL A 13 3.68 6.35 3.15
N THR A 14 3.02 7.50 3.29
CA THR A 14 3.65 8.71 3.83
C THR A 14 3.52 8.78 5.34
N ASN A 15 2.36 8.40 5.89
CA ASN A 15 2.11 8.36 7.33
C ASN A 15 1.88 6.93 7.76
N PRO A 16 2.75 6.35 8.61
CA PRO A 16 2.57 4.97 9.06
C PRO A 16 1.25 4.79 9.81
N ASN A 17 0.63 3.63 9.61
CA ASN A 17 -0.56 3.25 10.36
C ASN A 17 -0.15 2.75 11.74
N THR A 18 -0.70 3.33 12.80
CA THR A 18 -0.39 2.98 14.18
C THR A 18 -1.52 2.23 14.89
N THR A 19 -2.54 1.81 14.16
CA THR A 19 -3.72 1.15 14.74
C THR A 19 -3.37 -0.15 15.46
N PHE A 20 -2.52 -0.99 14.86
CA PHE A 20 -2.14 -2.30 15.41
C PHE A 20 -0.70 -2.36 15.91
N ASP A 21 0.12 -1.38 15.58
CA ASP A 21 1.52 -1.31 15.99
C ASP A 21 1.82 0.14 16.38
N ALA A 22 2.12 0.37 17.65
CA ALA A 22 2.37 1.72 18.17
C ALA A 22 3.56 2.40 17.48
N ASP A 23 4.55 1.63 17.02
CA ASP A 23 5.70 2.16 16.28
C ASP A 23 5.36 2.49 14.81
N GLY A 24 4.25 1.97 14.31
CA GLY A 24 3.74 2.24 12.97
C GLY A 24 4.16 1.21 11.92
N VAL A 25 3.32 1.11 10.90
CA VAL A 25 3.54 0.24 9.74
C VAL A 25 3.15 1.01 8.49
N TRP A 26 4.05 1.11 7.52
CA TRP A 26 3.69 1.56 6.18
C TRP A 26 3.02 0.40 5.47
N THR A 27 1.87 0.65 4.88
CA THR A 27 1.06 -0.41 4.26
C THR A 27 0.31 0.11 3.04
N ILE A 28 0.03 -0.79 2.12
CA ILE A 28 -0.80 -0.52 0.96
C ILE A 28 -1.48 -1.82 0.55
N ASP A 29 -2.78 -1.74 0.27
CA ASP A 29 -3.49 -2.81 -0.41
C ASP A 29 -3.45 -2.53 -1.90
N VAL A 30 -2.96 -3.47 -2.68
CA VAL A 30 -2.93 -3.37 -4.14
C VAL A 30 -4.00 -4.30 -4.68
N GLY A 31 -5.08 -3.72 -5.17
CA GLY A 31 -6.23 -4.45 -5.69
C GLY A 31 -6.37 -4.28 -7.20
N ASN A 32 -7.42 -4.88 -7.73
CA ASN A 32 -7.67 -4.88 -9.18
C ASN A 32 -6.40 -5.22 -9.97
N LEU A 33 -5.69 -6.23 -9.46
CA LEU A 33 -4.40 -6.66 -9.99
C LEU A 33 -4.54 -7.14 -11.44
N ASP A 34 -3.56 -6.82 -12.27
CA ASP A 34 -3.52 -7.41 -13.60
C ASP A 34 -3.14 -8.90 -13.52
N LYS A 35 -3.38 -9.62 -14.61
CA LYS A 35 -3.17 -11.07 -14.64
C LYS A 35 -1.73 -11.45 -14.36
N LYS A 36 -0.78 -10.71 -14.91
CA LYS A 36 0.65 -10.95 -14.72
C LYS A 36 1.05 -10.78 -13.26
N SER A 37 0.52 -9.76 -12.59
CA SER A 37 0.76 -9.53 -11.17
C SER A 37 0.19 -10.63 -10.30
N ILE A 38 -1.02 -11.11 -10.61
CA ILE A 38 -1.64 -12.24 -9.90
C ILE A 38 -0.77 -13.49 -10.02
N GLU A 39 -0.31 -13.81 -11.21
CA GLU A 39 0.56 -14.98 -11.44
C GLU A 39 1.86 -14.87 -10.67
N GLN A 40 2.47 -13.69 -10.67
CA GLN A 40 3.71 -13.43 -9.93
C GLN A 40 3.53 -13.60 -8.43
N ILE A 41 2.45 -13.04 -7.86
CA ILE A 41 2.15 -13.13 -6.43
C ILE A 41 1.95 -14.58 -6.02
N LYS A 42 1.22 -15.36 -6.81
CA LYS A 42 1.01 -16.78 -6.55
C LYS A 42 2.32 -17.58 -6.62
N ALA A 43 3.16 -17.28 -7.61
CA ALA A 43 4.45 -17.96 -7.77
C ALA A 43 5.39 -17.67 -6.60
N GLU A 44 5.27 -16.50 -5.98
CA GLU A 44 6.09 -16.11 -4.82
C GLU A 44 5.54 -16.63 -3.49
N GLY A 45 4.38 -17.26 -3.49
CA GLY A 45 3.77 -17.81 -2.29
C GLY A 45 3.07 -16.77 -1.42
N LEU A 46 2.81 -15.59 -1.93
CA LEU A 46 2.06 -14.56 -1.22
C LEU A 46 0.55 -14.83 -1.29
N THR A 47 -0.17 -14.35 -0.28
CA THR A 47 -1.61 -14.59 -0.17
C THR A 47 -2.40 -13.50 -0.89
N ILE A 48 -3.23 -13.91 -1.84
CA ILE A 48 -4.22 -13.05 -2.47
C ILE A 48 -5.53 -13.17 -1.69
N LYS A 49 -6.14 -12.04 -1.39
CA LYS A 49 -7.40 -11.95 -0.65
C LYS A 49 -8.49 -11.38 -1.54
N ASN A 50 -9.74 -11.72 -1.26
CA ASN A 50 -10.90 -11.10 -1.87
C ASN A 50 -12.00 -11.02 -0.81
N LYS A 51 -12.42 -9.80 -0.49
CA LYS A 51 -13.44 -9.56 0.53
C LYS A 51 -14.77 -9.10 -0.06
N GLY A 52 -14.92 -9.21 -1.39
CA GLY A 52 -16.15 -8.83 -2.06
C GLY A 52 -16.38 -7.32 -2.15
N ASP A 53 -15.32 -6.52 -2.03
CA ASP A 53 -15.39 -5.07 -2.16
C ASP A 53 -14.71 -4.58 -3.46
N ASP A 54 -14.56 -3.27 -3.59
CA ASP A 54 -14.02 -2.63 -4.80
C ASP A 54 -12.60 -3.03 -5.13
N ARG A 55 -11.85 -3.56 -4.15
CA ARG A 55 -10.48 -4.01 -4.37
C ARG A 55 -10.38 -5.25 -5.25
N GLY A 56 -11.45 -6.05 -5.32
CA GLY A 56 -11.41 -7.33 -6.01
C GLY A 56 -10.35 -8.24 -5.39
N ASP A 57 -9.56 -8.90 -6.21
CA ASP A 57 -8.39 -9.65 -5.76
C ASP A 57 -7.29 -8.67 -5.37
N PHE A 58 -6.83 -8.72 -4.13
CA PHE A 58 -5.81 -7.79 -3.63
C PHE A 58 -4.77 -8.50 -2.78
N VAL A 59 -3.62 -7.85 -2.66
CA VAL A 59 -2.54 -8.24 -1.75
C VAL A 59 -2.19 -7.05 -0.87
N THR A 60 -1.88 -7.32 0.40
CA THR A 60 -1.40 -6.31 1.33
C THR A 60 0.12 -6.37 1.40
N ILE A 61 0.78 -5.25 1.16
CA ILE A 61 2.24 -5.12 1.22
C ILE A 61 2.55 -4.09 2.29
N LYS A 62 3.44 -4.43 3.22
CA LYS A 62 3.73 -3.58 4.37
C LYS A 62 5.20 -3.60 4.76
N ARG A 63 5.59 -2.59 5.53
CA ARG A 63 6.93 -2.45 6.09
C ARG A 63 6.82 -1.83 7.47
N LYS A 64 7.41 -2.47 8.46
CA LYS A 64 7.41 -1.93 9.84
C LYS A 64 8.36 -0.74 9.93
N VAL A 65 7.97 0.28 10.69
CA VAL A 65 8.84 1.42 10.97
C VAL A 65 10.00 0.97 11.85
N ARG A 66 9.72 0.18 12.89
CA ARG A 66 10.75 -0.35 13.79
C ARG A 66 10.92 -1.85 13.57
N ARG A 67 12.17 -2.29 13.37
CA ARG A 67 12.51 -3.72 13.25
C ARG A 67 12.54 -4.40 14.62
N LYS A 68 12.53 -5.75 14.62
CA LYS A 68 12.65 -6.54 15.84
C LYS A 68 13.93 -6.26 16.63
N ASP A 69 15.01 -5.92 15.94
CA ASP A 69 16.29 -5.58 16.58
C ASP A 69 16.34 -4.16 17.17
N GLY A 70 15.25 -3.42 17.08
CA GLY A 70 15.13 -2.05 17.56
C GLY A 70 15.59 -0.98 16.61
N GLN A 71 16.18 -1.36 15.47
CA GLN A 71 16.59 -0.40 14.45
C GLN A 71 15.39 0.10 13.65
N MET A 72 15.51 1.33 13.15
CA MET A 72 14.46 1.93 12.33
C MET A 72 14.64 1.58 10.86
N ASN A 73 13.57 1.17 10.21
CA ASN A 73 13.56 0.99 8.77
C ASN A 73 13.48 2.34 8.06
N ARG A 74 14.05 2.40 6.85
CA ARG A 74 13.87 3.53 5.95
C ARG A 74 12.44 3.50 5.41
N ALA A 75 11.80 4.68 5.30
CA ALA A 75 10.48 4.79 4.71
C ALA A 75 10.47 4.33 3.25
N PRO A 76 9.36 3.76 2.76
CA PRO A 76 9.22 3.45 1.34
C PRO A 76 9.37 4.71 0.49
N GLU A 77 9.97 4.59 -0.69
CA GLU A 77 10.06 5.69 -1.62
C GLU A 77 8.73 5.86 -2.37
N LEU A 78 8.31 7.10 -2.53
CA LEU A 78 7.12 7.45 -3.30
C LEU A 78 7.56 8.28 -4.51
N VAL A 79 7.26 7.80 -5.71
CA VAL A 79 7.65 8.45 -6.95
C VAL A 79 6.46 8.59 -7.90
N ASP A 80 6.55 9.55 -8.81
CA ASP A 80 5.54 9.74 -9.85
C ASP A 80 5.80 8.85 -11.08
N ALA A 81 4.99 9.01 -12.12
CA ALA A 81 5.09 8.22 -13.34
C ALA A 81 6.45 8.37 -14.04
N GLN A 82 7.13 9.50 -13.85
CA GLN A 82 8.45 9.78 -14.41
C GLN A 82 9.59 9.44 -13.45
N LYS A 83 9.30 8.72 -12.37
CA LYS A 83 10.25 8.32 -11.33
C LYS A 83 10.83 9.49 -10.53
N ARG A 84 10.15 10.63 -10.51
CA ARG A 84 10.56 11.77 -9.67
C ARG A 84 10.00 11.58 -8.27
N VAL A 85 10.79 11.88 -7.26
CA VAL A 85 10.34 11.80 -5.86
C VAL A 85 9.15 12.73 -5.65
N MET A 86 8.07 12.17 -5.13
CA MET A 86 6.88 12.94 -4.78
C MET A 86 7.01 13.49 -3.37
N PRO A 87 6.51 14.72 -3.11
CA PRO A 87 6.38 15.19 -1.73
C PRO A 87 5.36 14.33 -0.97
N ASN A 88 5.24 14.56 0.34
CA ASN A 88 4.26 13.85 1.16
C ASN A 88 2.86 14.00 0.56
N THR A 89 2.46 13.01 -0.20
CA THR A 89 1.19 13.00 -0.92
C THR A 89 0.33 11.85 -0.39
N LEU A 90 -0.90 12.15 -0.05
CA LEU A 90 -1.86 11.12 0.32
C LEU A 90 -2.41 10.48 -0.96
N ILE A 91 -2.36 9.15 -1.02
CA ILE A 91 -2.81 8.38 -2.18
C ILE A 91 -4.26 7.98 -1.96
N GLY A 92 -5.14 8.47 -2.80
CA GLY A 92 -6.55 8.12 -2.75
C GLY A 92 -6.82 6.71 -3.27
N ASN A 93 -7.89 6.09 -2.78
CA ASN A 93 -8.31 4.77 -3.24
C ASN A 93 -8.61 4.80 -4.75
N GLY A 94 -8.13 3.79 -5.45
CA GLY A 94 -8.30 3.67 -6.90
C GLY A 94 -7.17 4.29 -7.73
N SER A 95 -6.15 4.87 -7.10
CA SER A 95 -4.96 5.35 -7.82
C SER A 95 -4.26 4.19 -8.49
N ASP A 96 -3.81 4.39 -9.74
CA ASP A 96 -3.02 3.40 -10.44
C ASP A 96 -1.59 3.42 -9.93
N VAL A 97 -1.09 2.28 -9.50
CA VAL A 97 0.24 2.17 -8.88
C VAL A 97 1.02 0.97 -9.40
N ASN A 98 2.33 1.12 -9.36
CA ASN A 98 3.28 0.01 -9.43
C ASN A 98 3.97 -0.06 -8.07
N VAL A 99 4.04 -1.23 -7.49
CA VAL A 99 4.61 -1.42 -6.16
C VAL A 99 5.81 -2.33 -6.22
N LEU A 100 6.95 -1.81 -5.77
CA LEU A 100 8.20 -2.55 -5.66
C LEU A 100 8.29 -3.14 -4.25
N TYR A 101 8.57 -4.42 -4.16
CA TYR A 101 8.69 -5.13 -2.90
C TYR A 101 9.74 -6.23 -2.98
N THR A 102 10.17 -6.71 -1.82
CA THR A 102 10.95 -7.93 -1.68
C THR A 102 10.16 -8.93 -0.86
N THR A 103 10.38 -10.21 -1.08
CA THR A 103 9.77 -11.25 -0.27
C THR A 103 10.75 -11.74 0.79
N TYR A 104 10.22 -12.19 1.92
CA TYR A 104 11.00 -12.84 2.95
C TYR A 104 10.19 -13.98 3.57
N ASP A 105 10.89 -15.03 3.96
CA ASP A 105 10.27 -16.15 4.66
C ASP A 105 10.30 -15.90 6.15
N TRP A 106 9.23 -16.31 6.83
CA TRP A 106 9.13 -16.19 8.28
C TRP A 106 8.69 -17.52 8.90
N GLU A 107 9.07 -17.69 10.15
CA GLU A 107 8.64 -18.83 10.95
C GLU A 107 8.29 -18.34 12.36
N PHE A 108 7.13 -18.72 12.85
CA PHE A 108 6.67 -18.37 14.19
C PHE A 108 5.81 -19.47 14.76
N LYS A 109 6.21 -20.02 15.91
CA LYS A 109 5.49 -21.09 16.62
C LYS A 109 5.12 -22.28 15.71
N GLY A 110 6.07 -22.73 14.90
CA GLY A 110 5.87 -23.86 13.98
C GLY A 110 5.11 -23.54 12.70
N ARG A 111 4.68 -22.27 12.52
CA ARG A 111 4.06 -21.80 11.29
C ARG A 111 5.11 -21.15 10.42
N LYS A 112 5.02 -21.41 9.13
CA LYS A 112 5.90 -20.82 8.12
C LYS A 112 5.07 -20.08 7.09
N GLY A 113 5.63 -19.03 6.55
CA GLY A 113 5.00 -18.29 5.46
C GLY A 113 5.96 -17.37 4.76
N THR A 114 5.46 -16.72 3.72
CA THR A 114 6.18 -15.73 2.94
C THR A 114 5.42 -14.42 3.01
N SER A 115 6.13 -13.32 3.24
CA SER A 115 5.54 -11.99 3.29
C SER A 115 6.30 -11.03 2.36
N ALA A 116 5.66 -9.93 2.01
CA ALA A 116 6.24 -8.90 1.16
C ALA A 116 6.64 -7.69 2.00
N ASP A 117 7.85 -7.18 1.76
CA ASP A 117 8.39 -5.97 2.38
C ASP A 117 8.32 -4.83 1.37
N LEU A 118 7.56 -3.79 1.71
CA LEU A 118 7.31 -2.63 0.85
C LEU A 118 8.58 -1.81 0.67
N LYS A 119 8.99 -1.58 -0.57
CA LYS A 119 10.18 -0.79 -0.90
C LYS A 119 9.85 0.55 -1.53
N SER A 120 9.00 0.57 -2.55
CA SER A 120 8.67 1.80 -3.28
C SER A 120 7.29 1.71 -3.88
N VAL A 121 6.66 2.87 -4.05
CA VAL A 121 5.39 2.99 -4.76
C VAL A 121 5.56 4.03 -5.87
N GLN A 122 5.27 3.63 -7.11
CA GLN A 122 5.17 4.53 -8.25
C GLN A 122 3.70 4.81 -8.52
N VAL A 123 3.31 6.07 -8.42
CA VAL A 123 1.94 6.49 -8.71
C VAL A 123 1.85 6.87 -10.18
N ALA A 124 1.26 5.99 -10.97
CA ALA A 124 1.10 6.21 -12.42
C ALA A 124 -0.05 7.17 -12.70
N ASN A 125 -1.13 7.08 -11.92
CA ASN A 125 -2.27 7.97 -12.03
C ASN A 125 -2.86 8.19 -10.63
N LEU A 126 -2.69 9.39 -10.11
CA LEU A 126 -3.11 9.73 -8.75
C LEU A 126 -4.60 10.06 -8.71
N VAL A 127 -5.32 9.35 -7.85
CA VAL A 127 -6.64 9.77 -7.38
C VAL A 127 -6.42 10.53 -6.08
N PRO A 128 -6.85 11.80 -5.99
CA PRO A 128 -6.67 12.56 -4.77
C PRO A 128 -7.37 11.88 -3.58
N TYR A 129 -6.70 11.92 -2.43
CA TYR A 129 -7.29 11.40 -1.21
C TYR A 129 -8.51 12.24 -0.85
N ALA A 130 -9.67 11.59 -0.75
CA ALA A 130 -10.91 12.23 -0.35
C ALA A 130 -11.24 11.82 1.09
N ASP A 131 -11.19 12.76 2.00
CA ASP A 131 -11.69 12.57 3.35
C ASP A 131 -13.10 13.14 3.39
N THR A 132 -14.09 12.27 3.46
CA THR A 132 -15.50 12.66 3.44
C THR A 132 -15.89 13.55 4.62
N SER A 133 -15.13 13.49 5.74
CA SER A 133 -15.37 14.38 6.88
C SER A 133 -15.03 15.84 6.58
N PHE A 134 -14.25 16.10 5.52
CA PHE A 134 -13.89 17.45 5.08
C PHE A 134 -14.51 17.80 3.72
N ASP A 135 -15.50 17.05 3.30
CA ASP A 135 -16.19 17.29 2.03
C ASP A 135 -17.14 18.48 2.15
N THR A 136 -16.61 19.66 1.81
CA THR A 136 -17.39 20.89 1.84
C THR A 136 -18.38 21.01 0.69
N ASP A 137 -18.27 20.18 -0.34
CA ASP A 137 -19.21 20.15 -1.45
C ASP A 137 -20.58 19.66 -1.01
N SER A 138 -20.65 18.96 0.14
CA SER A 138 -21.90 18.54 0.74
C SER A 138 -22.66 19.69 1.43
N PHE A 139 -21.99 20.80 1.65
CA PHE A 139 -22.61 21.96 2.28
C PHE A 139 -23.30 22.86 1.26
N GLU A 140 -24.45 23.40 1.64
CA GLU A 140 -25.11 24.39 0.83
C GLU A 140 -24.44 25.76 1.03
N VAL A 141 -24.42 26.56 -0.02
CA VAL A 141 -23.93 27.93 0.08
C VAL A 141 -24.92 28.75 0.90
N VAL A 142 -24.43 29.32 1.99
CA VAL A 142 -25.24 30.22 2.82
C VAL A 142 -25.05 31.65 2.30
N LYS A 143 -26.16 32.28 1.92
CA LYS A 143 -26.13 33.68 1.49
C LYS A 143 -26.38 34.60 2.67
N ASP A 144 -25.49 35.54 2.82
CA ASP A 144 -25.63 36.56 3.85
C ASP A 144 -26.66 37.67 3.43
#